data_f3e95783894531a30c04439d7fa0a1ad
#
_entry.id   f3e95783894531a30c04439d7fa0a1ad
#
_cell.length_a   1.000
_cell.length_b   1.000
_cell.length_c   1.000
_cell.angle_alpha   90.00
_cell.angle_beta   90.00
_cell.angle_gamma   90.00
#
_symmetry.space_group_name_H-M   'P 1'
#
loop_
_entity.id
_entity.type
_entity.pdbx_description
1 polymer ?
#
loop_
_entity_poly.entity_id
_entity_poly.type
_entity_poly.pdbx_seq_one_letter_code
_entity_poly.pdbx_strand_id
1 'polypeptide(L)'
;MSKDHFYFSRNDKIVALILLFVIVVSNLIRMPRKTTLQEFVEESDSVSHVALTEESVRSDTIPVTRRKTDYSRSSAVRYERNRPYPERRDTGIQKHAFKDTVRQKRYPVKVRPSSPIDLNLADSMLLVSLPGIGPYYSSSIIRYREQLGGFESVSQLSEINGLPDSITEWFTVADSVQLRKVSVNSFTLSELRKHPYIDFYQARAIVDYRRERGKIQGPGQLSFMEEFTDRDLERLLPYLDFR
;
A
#
# COMPACT_ATOMS: atom_id res chain seq x y z
N MET A 1 -69.68 10.61 15.08
CA MET A 1 -68.58 9.99 14.31
C MET A 1 -67.28 10.52 14.88
N SER A 2 -66.66 9.74 15.76
CA SER A 2 -65.43 10.07 16.46
C SER A 2 -64.27 9.83 15.49
N LYS A 3 -63.43 10.87 15.26
CA LYS A 3 -62.19 10.75 14.48
C LYS A 3 -61.07 10.49 15.49
N ASP A 4 -60.75 9.23 15.70
CA ASP A 4 -59.61 8.84 16.54
C ASP A 4 -58.32 9.13 15.77
N HIS A 5 -57.68 10.27 16.10
CA HIS A 5 -56.36 10.58 15.63
C HIS A 5 -55.33 9.76 16.43
N PHE A 6 -54.79 8.72 15.83
CA PHE A 6 -53.66 7.99 16.34
C PHE A 6 -52.40 8.89 16.37
N TYR A 7 -52.07 9.43 17.55
CA TYR A 7 -50.81 10.10 17.76
C TYR A 7 -49.71 9.09 18.05
N PHE A 8 -48.89 8.79 17.02
CA PHE A 8 -47.69 8.00 17.23
C PHE A 8 -46.64 8.80 18.01
N SER A 9 -46.16 8.23 19.12
CA SER A 9 -45.03 8.71 19.89
C SER A 9 -43.75 8.75 19.01
N ARG A 10 -42.77 9.59 19.37
CA ARG A 10 -41.47 9.60 18.67
C ARG A 10 -40.81 8.22 18.61
N ASN A 11 -40.95 7.42 19.68
CA ASN A 11 -40.41 6.08 19.77
C ASN A 11 -41.18 5.10 18.86
N ASP A 12 -42.49 5.24 18.71
CA ASP A 12 -43.29 4.40 17.83
C ASP A 12 -42.93 4.61 16.35
N LYS A 13 -42.58 5.83 15.97
CA LYS A 13 -42.09 6.16 14.61
C LYS A 13 -40.74 5.49 14.32
N ILE A 14 -39.83 5.47 15.30
CA ILE A 14 -38.53 4.81 15.17
C ILE A 14 -38.69 3.29 15.02
N VAL A 15 -39.57 2.68 15.85
CA VAL A 15 -39.87 1.25 15.76
C VAL A 15 -40.51 0.89 14.42
N ALA A 16 -41.43 1.71 13.91
CA ALA A 16 -42.05 1.51 12.60
C ALA A 16 -41.02 1.61 11.47
N LEU A 17 -40.07 2.56 11.53
CA LEU A 17 -38.99 2.67 10.56
C LEU A 17 -38.05 1.47 10.56
N ILE A 18 -37.70 0.97 11.75
CA ILE A 18 -36.85 -0.23 11.91
C ILE A 18 -37.55 -1.46 11.32
N LEU A 19 -38.86 -1.64 11.60
CA LEU A 19 -39.63 -2.73 11.03
C LEU A 19 -39.72 -2.65 9.52
N LEU A 20 -39.95 -1.47 8.98
CA LEU A 20 -39.99 -1.25 7.52
C LEU A 20 -38.65 -1.56 6.88
N PHE A 21 -37.55 -1.14 7.48
CA PHE A 21 -36.20 -1.45 7.03
C PHE A 21 -35.91 -2.96 7.02
N VAL A 22 -36.29 -3.68 8.09
CA VAL A 22 -36.14 -5.15 8.17
C VAL A 22 -36.92 -5.85 7.07
N ILE A 23 -38.17 -5.39 6.77
CA ILE A 23 -38.99 -5.95 5.70
C ILE A 23 -38.36 -5.71 4.34
N VAL A 24 -37.84 -4.52 4.07
CA VAL A 24 -37.14 -4.19 2.81
C VAL A 24 -35.91 -5.05 2.61
N VAL A 25 -35.06 -5.17 3.64
CA VAL A 25 -33.85 -6.00 3.60
C VAL A 25 -34.19 -7.47 3.40
N SER A 26 -35.23 -7.98 4.08
CA SER A 26 -35.68 -9.37 3.92
C SER A 26 -36.18 -9.65 2.51
N ASN A 27 -36.86 -8.69 1.86
CA ASN A 27 -37.30 -8.83 0.47
C ASN A 27 -36.12 -8.74 -0.52
N LEU A 28 -35.12 -7.91 -0.27
CA LEU A 28 -33.89 -7.83 -1.10
C LEU A 28 -33.12 -9.16 -1.09
N ILE A 29 -33.02 -9.81 0.08
CA ILE A 29 -32.35 -11.12 0.21
C ILE A 29 -33.15 -12.24 -0.50
N ARG A 30 -34.46 -12.11 -0.62
CA ARG A 30 -35.31 -13.10 -1.28
C ARG A 30 -35.42 -12.92 -2.80
N MET A 31 -34.89 -11.82 -3.37
CA MET A 31 -34.86 -11.68 -4.83
C MET A 31 -33.88 -12.71 -5.41
N PRO A 32 -34.35 -13.62 -6.30
CA PRO A 32 -33.44 -14.51 -7.00
C PRO A 32 -32.49 -13.67 -7.84
N ARG A 33 -31.21 -13.74 -7.54
CA ARG A 33 -30.16 -13.18 -8.40
C ARG A 33 -30.23 -13.96 -9.71
N LYS A 34 -30.84 -13.40 -10.72
CA LYS A 34 -30.70 -13.90 -12.10
C LYS A 34 -29.25 -13.76 -12.47
N THR A 35 -28.53 -14.86 -12.44
CA THR A 35 -27.18 -14.97 -12.98
C THR A 35 -27.27 -14.81 -14.49
N THR A 36 -26.88 -13.66 -14.97
CA THR A 36 -26.75 -13.27 -16.40
C THR A 36 -25.58 -14.00 -17.10
N LEU A 37 -25.31 -15.25 -16.74
CA LEU A 37 -24.26 -16.07 -17.36
C LEU A 37 -24.81 -17.23 -18.22
N GLN A 38 -26.12 -17.34 -18.39
CA GLN A 38 -26.71 -18.45 -19.16
C GLN A 38 -27.28 -18.04 -20.51
N GLU A 39 -27.27 -16.76 -20.85
CA GLU A 39 -27.84 -16.26 -22.11
C GLU A 39 -26.79 -16.03 -23.23
N PHE A 40 -25.52 -16.40 -22.99
CA PHE A 40 -24.43 -16.21 -23.97
C PHE A 40 -23.93 -17.54 -24.59
N VAL A 41 -24.59 -18.67 -24.33
CA VAL A 41 -24.15 -19.98 -24.84
C VAL A 41 -25.12 -20.58 -25.88
N GLU A 42 -26.33 -20.02 -26.08
CA GLU A 42 -27.32 -20.59 -27.03
C GLU A 42 -27.41 -19.91 -28.40
N GLU A 43 -26.56 -18.90 -28.70
CA GLU A 43 -26.62 -18.22 -30.03
C GLU A 43 -25.39 -18.51 -30.91
N SER A 44 -24.66 -19.61 -30.70
CA SER A 44 -23.54 -20.00 -31.56
C SER A 44 -23.71 -21.33 -32.34
N ASP A 45 -24.89 -21.94 -32.32
CA ASP A 45 -25.13 -23.21 -33.02
C ASP A 45 -26.04 -23.07 -34.27
N SER A 46 -25.77 -22.08 -35.12
CA SER A 46 -26.34 -22.09 -36.47
C SER A 46 -25.53 -21.25 -37.45
N VAL A 47 -24.34 -21.72 -37.85
CA VAL A 47 -23.79 -21.44 -39.17
C VAL A 47 -23.03 -22.68 -39.69
N SER A 48 -23.79 -23.48 -40.41
CA SER A 48 -23.45 -24.25 -41.62
C SER A 48 -21.99 -24.55 -41.94
N HIS A 49 -21.75 -25.86 -42.06
CA HIS A 49 -20.78 -26.54 -42.92
C HIS A 49 -20.48 -25.80 -44.23
N VAL A 50 -19.23 -25.41 -44.39
CA VAL A 50 -18.60 -25.35 -45.71
C VAL A 50 -17.25 -26.08 -45.64
N ALA A 51 -17.20 -27.23 -46.26
CA ALA A 51 -15.98 -27.94 -46.57
C ALA A 51 -15.21 -27.16 -47.62
N LEU A 52 -13.92 -26.97 -47.45
CA LEU A 52 -12.94 -26.88 -48.56
C LEU A 52 -11.50 -27.06 -48.09
N THR A 53 -10.96 -28.20 -48.50
CA THR A 53 -9.60 -28.46 -49.02
C THR A 53 -8.35 -28.07 -48.23
N GLU A 54 -7.63 -29.11 -47.91
CA GLU A 54 -6.23 -29.18 -47.52
C GLU A 54 -5.32 -28.37 -48.45
N GLU A 55 -4.53 -27.47 -47.87
CA GLU A 55 -3.25 -27.14 -48.50
C GLU A 55 -2.18 -26.94 -47.43
N SER A 56 -1.17 -27.76 -47.55
CA SER A 56 0.05 -27.94 -46.83
C SER A 56 0.84 -26.65 -46.69
N VAL A 57 1.05 -26.18 -45.43
CA VAL A 57 2.19 -25.32 -45.09
C VAL A 57 2.90 -25.90 -43.88
N ARG A 58 4.10 -26.42 -44.12
CA ARG A 58 5.09 -26.84 -43.15
C ARG A 58 5.49 -25.62 -42.34
N SER A 59 5.28 -25.65 -41.02
CA SER A 59 5.97 -24.77 -40.09
C SER A 59 6.73 -25.60 -39.07
N ASP A 60 8.02 -25.36 -39.05
CA ASP A 60 9.01 -26.00 -38.17
C ASP A 60 8.65 -25.84 -36.70
N THR A 61 8.30 -26.94 -36.08
CA THR A 61 8.05 -27.02 -34.66
C THR A 61 9.37 -27.28 -33.93
N ILE A 62 9.91 -26.26 -33.24
CA ILE A 62 11.05 -26.42 -32.34
C ILE A 62 10.55 -27.16 -31.10
N PRO A 63 11.10 -28.34 -30.74
CA PRO A 63 10.69 -29.06 -29.55
C PRO A 63 11.26 -28.37 -28.30
N VAL A 64 10.38 -27.79 -27.47
CA VAL A 64 10.72 -27.37 -26.11
C VAL A 64 10.90 -28.61 -25.25
N THR A 65 12.15 -29.05 -25.09
CA THR A 65 12.51 -30.09 -24.13
C THR A 65 12.35 -29.56 -22.72
N ARG A 66 11.24 -29.95 -22.10
CA ARG A 66 10.97 -29.77 -20.67
C ARG A 66 11.91 -30.68 -19.88
N ARG A 67 13.06 -30.16 -19.42
CA ARG A 67 13.92 -30.86 -18.46
C ARG A 67 13.17 -30.98 -17.14
N LYS A 68 12.67 -32.17 -16.87
CA LYS A 68 12.33 -32.59 -15.50
C LYS A 68 13.64 -32.73 -14.74
N THR A 69 13.89 -31.87 -13.77
CA THR A 69 14.94 -32.11 -12.79
C THR A 69 14.40 -33.10 -11.76
N ASP A 70 14.72 -34.36 -11.98
CA ASP A 70 14.55 -35.39 -10.97
C ASP A 70 15.56 -35.16 -9.85
N TYR A 71 15.07 -34.67 -8.72
CA TYR A 71 15.80 -34.75 -7.47
C TYR A 71 15.73 -36.20 -6.94
N SER A 72 16.46 -37.09 -7.58
CA SER A 72 16.73 -38.41 -6.97
C SER A 72 17.88 -38.30 -5.98
N ARG A 73 17.51 -38.56 -4.77
CA ARG A 73 18.28 -38.93 -3.62
C ARG A 73 19.50 -39.81 -4.03
N SER A 74 20.69 -39.26 -4.04
CA SER A 74 21.92 -40.02 -4.21
C SER A 74 22.85 -39.70 -3.06
N SER A 75 22.94 -40.74 -2.20
CA SER A 75 24.12 -41.25 -1.51
C SER A 75 25.08 -40.24 -0.84
N ALA A 76 25.12 -40.41 0.48
CA ALA A 76 26.17 -39.94 1.37
C ALA A 76 27.57 -40.11 0.78
N VAL A 77 28.15 -38.98 0.38
CA VAL A 77 29.58 -38.88 0.14
C VAL A 77 30.23 -38.81 1.52
N ARG A 78 30.80 -39.96 1.93
CA ARG A 78 31.66 -40.09 3.08
C ARG A 78 32.89 -39.20 2.86
N TYR A 79 32.94 -38.04 3.54
CA TYR A 79 34.13 -37.19 3.55
C TYR A 79 35.26 -37.97 4.24
N GLU A 80 36.16 -38.50 3.45
CA GLU A 80 37.48 -38.97 3.93
C GLU A 80 38.24 -37.76 4.50
N ARG A 81 38.33 -37.77 5.81
CA ARG A 81 39.00 -36.75 6.64
C ARG A 81 40.48 -37.14 6.78
N ASN A 82 41.23 -37.29 5.69
CA ASN A 82 42.69 -37.44 5.74
C ASN A 82 43.31 -37.03 4.41
N ARG A 83 43.34 -35.74 4.13
CA ARG A 83 44.36 -35.17 3.27
C ARG A 83 45.26 -34.30 4.14
N PRO A 84 46.61 -34.59 4.22
CA PRO A 84 47.53 -33.69 4.87
C PRO A 84 47.50 -32.36 4.16
N TYR A 85 47.32 -31.28 4.92
CA TYR A 85 47.47 -29.91 4.42
C TYR A 85 48.85 -29.78 3.82
N PRO A 86 49.01 -29.26 2.58
CA PRO A 86 50.34 -28.92 2.08
C PRO A 86 50.92 -27.83 2.99
N GLU A 87 52.12 -28.09 3.51
CA GLU A 87 52.91 -27.11 4.27
C GLU A 87 52.93 -25.79 3.49
N ARG A 88 52.45 -24.74 4.14
CA ARG A 88 52.59 -23.38 3.61
C ARG A 88 54.05 -23.08 3.46
N ARG A 89 54.58 -23.10 2.22
CA ARG A 89 55.83 -22.42 1.91
C ARG A 89 55.64 -20.97 2.29
N ASP A 90 56.43 -20.48 3.22
CA ASP A 90 56.56 -19.05 3.53
C ASP A 90 57.03 -18.31 2.28
N THR A 91 56.08 -18.02 1.37
CA THR A 91 56.31 -16.98 0.41
C THR A 91 56.18 -15.68 1.20
N GLY A 92 57.28 -14.97 1.35
CA GLY A 92 57.39 -13.70 2.06
C GLY A 92 56.55 -12.62 1.43
N ILE A 93 55.24 -12.82 1.49
CA ILE A 93 54.27 -11.76 1.17
C ILE A 93 54.30 -10.82 2.35
N GLN A 94 55.06 -9.72 2.15
CA GLN A 94 54.98 -8.56 3.01
C GLN A 94 53.48 -8.29 3.23
N LYS A 95 53.04 -8.52 4.47
CA LYS A 95 51.73 -8.07 4.92
C LYS A 95 51.75 -6.54 4.81
N HIS A 96 51.37 -6.03 3.63
CA HIS A 96 50.98 -4.65 3.56
C HIS A 96 49.87 -4.53 4.59
N ALA A 97 50.19 -3.91 5.71
CA ALA A 97 49.21 -3.49 6.69
C ALA A 97 48.21 -2.64 5.91
N PHE A 98 47.11 -3.24 5.53
CA PHE A 98 45.92 -2.48 5.21
C PHE A 98 45.68 -1.64 6.46
N LYS A 99 46.16 -0.38 6.40
CA LYS A 99 45.65 0.62 7.32
C LYS A 99 44.17 0.63 7.09
N ASP A 100 43.47 -0.09 7.98
CA ASP A 100 42.03 0.05 8.13
C ASP A 100 41.75 1.52 8.43
N THR A 101 41.69 2.32 7.39
CA THR A 101 41.02 3.59 7.43
C THR A 101 39.53 3.29 7.49
N VAL A 102 39.13 2.62 8.57
CA VAL A 102 37.73 2.62 9.00
C VAL A 102 37.45 4.09 9.29
N ARG A 103 36.94 4.76 8.26
CA ARG A 103 36.44 6.11 8.35
C ARG A 103 35.29 6.03 9.35
N GLN A 104 35.64 6.15 10.65
CA GLN A 104 34.65 6.19 11.72
C GLN A 104 33.68 7.28 11.36
N LYS A 105 32.46 6.88 10.96
CA LYS A 105 31.38 7.83 10.77
C LYS A 105 31.17 8.52 12.11
N ARG A 106 31.71 9.71 12.26
CA ARG A 106 31.51 10.54 13.46
C ARG A 106 30.04 11.01 13.40
N TYR A 107 29.22 10.36 14.16
CA TYR A 107 27.85 10.85 14.38
C TYR A 107 27.92 12.07 15.30
N PRO A 108 27.00 13.04 15.12
CA PRO A 108 26.94 14.20 15.99
C PRO A 108 26.68 13.78 17.46
N VAL A 109 27.18 14.58 18.38
CA VAL A 109 26.95 14.40 19.80
C VAL A 109 25.43 14.52 20.03
N LYS A 110 24.88 13.62 20.85
CA LYS A 110 23.44 13.62 21.17
C LYS A 110 23.12 14.79 22.13
N VAL A 111 22.22 15.64 21.71
CA VAL A 111 21.79 16.82 22.48
C VAL A 111 20.26 16.83 22.56
N ARG A 112 19.75 17.06 23.78
CA ARG A 112 18.30 17.30 23.93
C ARG A 112 18.01 18.72 23.43
N PRO A 113 17.00 18.90 22.57
CA PRO A 113 16.66 20.24 22.09
C PRO A 113 16.09 21.09 23.25
N SER A 114 16.43 22.36 23.26
CA SER A 114 15.89 23.32 24.25
C SER A 114 14.50 23.85 23.90
N SER A 115 14.11 23.67 22.62
CA SER A 115 12.78 24.04 22.09
C SER A 115 12.31 22.99 21.08
N PRO A 116 11.01 22.82 20.90
CA PRO A 116 10.49 21.91 19.89
C PRO A 116 11.02 22.25 18.48
N ILE A 117 11.33 21.21 17.71
CA ILE A 117 11.89 21.30 16.36
C ILE A 117 10.75 21.08 15.36
N ASP A 118 10.69 21.92 14.32
CA ASP A 118 9.73 21.68 13.24
C ASP A 118 10.11 20.41 12.48
N LEU A 119 9.21 19.44 12.53
CA LEU A 119 9.37 18.11 11.93
C LEU A 119 9.53 18.18 10.40
N ASN A 120 8.89 19.14 9.76
CA ASN A 120 8.94 19.32 8.32
C ASN A 120 10.23 19.99 7.84
N LEU A 121 10.91 20.75 8.71
CA LEU A 121 12.15 21.44 8.39
C LEU A 121 13.40 20.70 8.86
N ALA A 122 13.24 19.73 9.77
CA ALA A 122 14.36 18.97 10.32
C ALA A 122 15.16 18.24 9.22
N ASP A 123 16.47 18.47 9.17
CA ASP A 123 17.37 17.75 8.29
C ASP A 123 17.93 16.46 8.93
N SER A 124 18.64 15.66 8.15
CA SER A 124 19.20 14.39 8.62
C SER A 124 20.21 14.56 9.76
N MET A 125 21.03 15.62 9.73
CA MET A 125 22.05 15.86 10.75
C MET A 125 21.44 16.27 12.07
N LEU A 126 20.42 17.13 12.03
CA LEU A 126 19.65 17.55 13.19
C LEU A 126 18.94 16.35 13.81
N LEU A 127 18.23 15.56 13.01
CA LEU A 127 17.53 14.36 13.48
C LEU A 127 18.51 13.37 14.16
N VAL A 128 19.67 13.10 13.53
CA VAL A 128 20.67 12.20 14.12
C VAL A 128 21.28 12.78 15.40
N SER A 129 21.26 14.09 15.63
CA SER A 129 21.76 14.69 16.87
C SER A 129 20.82 14.48 18.07
N LEU A 130 19.57 14.08 17.84
CA LEU A 130 18.59 13.85 18.90
C LEU A 130 18.77 12.49 19.58
N PRO A 131 18.58 12.40 20.92
CA PRO A 131 18.63 11.13 21.63
C PRO A 131 17.56 10.17 21.10
N GLY A 132 17.89 8.88 20.94
CA GLY A 132 16.97 7.85 20.39
C GLY A 132 16.84 7.84 18.88
N ILE A 133 17.26 8.88 18.14
CA ILE A 133 17.21 8.92 16.68
C ILE A 133 18.60 8.62 16.11
N GLY A 134 18.77 7.41 15.57
CA GLY A 134 19.95 7.02 14.83
C GLY A 134 19.82 7.32 13.33
N PRO A 135 20.85 7.01 12.52
CA PRO A 135 20.78 7.22 11.06
C PRO A 135 19.62 6.48 10.39
N TYR A 136 19.27 5.31 10.91
CA TYR A 136 18.14 4.52 10.41
C TYR A 136 16.81 5.27 10.58
N TYR A 137 16.53 5.73 11.80
CA TYR A 137 15.30 6.47 12.08
C TYR A 137 15.25 7.83 11.40
N SER A 138 16.38 8.55 11.36
CA SER A 138 16.49 9.80 10.59
C SER A 138 16.10 9.59 9.12
N SER A 139 16.67 8.57 8.49
CA SER A 139 16.32 8.24 7.09
C SER A 139 14.86 7.80 6.93
N SER A 140 14.31 7.08 7.91
CA SER A 140 12.91 6.65 7.90
C SER A 140 11.94 7.82 8.03
N ILE A 141 12.24 8.78 8.92
CA ILE A 141 11.45 10.01 9.11
C ILE A 141 11.44 10.83 7.82
N ILE A 142 12.63 11.06 7.22
CA ILE A 142 12.72 11.84 5.99
C ILE A 142 11.98 11.17 4.86
N ARG A 143 12.17 9.87 4.66
CA ARG A 143 11.47 9.11 3.62
C ARG A 143 9.95 9.14 3.82
N TYR A 144 9.49 8.98 5.06
CA TYR A 144 8.06 9.01 5.36
C TYR A 144 7.47 10.40 5.12
N ARG A 145 8.18 11.46 5.52
CA ARG A 145 7.84 12.84 5.18
C ARG A 145 7.69 13.07 3.68
N GLU A 146 8.62 12.55 2.89
CA GLU A 146 8.57 12.65 1.43
C GLU A 146 7.39 11.90 0.82
N GLN A 147 7.06 10.73 1.37
CA GLN A 147 5.92 9.94 0.91
C GLN A 147 4.57 10.61 1.26
N LEU A 148 4.43 11.14 2.47
CA LEU A 148 3.25 11.89 2.90
C LEU A 148 3.08 13.20 2.11
N GLY A 149 4.19 13.83 1.71
CA GLY A 149 4.19 15.20 1.21
C GLY A 149 4.35 16.27 2.30
N GLY A 150 4.75 15.86 3.49
CA GLY A 150 4.89 16.62 4.72
C GLY A 150 4.06 16.03 5.85
N PHE A 151 4.48 16.26 7.09
CA PHE A 151 3.70 15.89 8.27
C PHE A 151 2.64 16.95 8.55
N GLU A 152 1.41 16.53 8.72
CA GLU A 152 0.30 17.38 9.18
C GLU A 152 0.26 17.45 10.71
N SER A 153 0.69 16.34 11.36
CA SER A 153 0.70 16.23 12.82
C SER A 153 1.90 15.44 13.31
N VAL A 154 2.40 15.77 14.50
CA VAL A 154 3.50 15.02 15.17
C VAL A 154 3.09 13.58 15.47
N SER A 155 1.80 13.31 15.68
CA SER A 155 1.29 11.96 15.94
C SER A 155 1.58 10.96 14.83
N GLN A 156 1.78 11.44 13.59
CA GLN A 156 2.14 10.59 12.44
C GLN A 156 3.53 9.93 12.57
N LEU A 157 4.36 10.40 13.51
CA LEU A 157 5.63 9.72 13.81
C LEU A 157 5.42 8.30 14.35
N SER A 158 4.32 8.06 15.08
CA SER A 158 3.98 6.72 15.60
C SER A 158 3.72 5.68 14.50
N GLU A 159 3.49 6.12 13.27
CA GLU A 159 3.29 5.25 12.11
C GLU A 159 4.63 4.71 11.54
N ILE A 160 5.75 5.29 11.97
CA ILE A 160 7.09 4.83 11.58
C ILE A 160 7.48 3.67 12.49
N ASN A 161 7.62 2.50 11.90
CA ASN A 161 7.83 1.25 12.62
C ASN A 161 9.07 1.28 13.53
N GLY A 162 8.89 0.99 14.80
CA GLY A 162 9.96 0.90 15.81
C GLY A 162 10.49 2.24 16.33
N LEU A 163 9.90 3.36 15.91
CA LEU A 163 10.28 4.67 16.43
C LEU A 163 9.73 4.82 17.87
N PRO A 164 10.56 5.21 18.85
CA PRO A 164 10.08 5.38 20.23
C PRO A 164 9.11 6.56 20.35
N ASP A 165 7.99 6.36 21.04
CA ASP A 165 7.00 7.43 21.26
C ASP A 165 7.56 8.62 22.04
N SER A 166 8.57 8.38 22.88
CA SER A 166 9.20 9.42 23.72
C SER A 166 9.89 10.54 22.93
N ILE A 167 10.14 10.35 21.63
CA ILE A 167 10.75 11.40 20.82
C ILE A 167 9.76 12.43 20.30
N THR A 168 8.45 12.16 20.36
CA THR A 168 7.41 13.06 19.84
C THR A 168 7.41 14.40 20.57
N GLU A 169 7.82 14.43 21.84
CA GLU A 169 7.94 15.64 22.66
C GLU A 169 8.94 16.68 22.12
N TRP A 170 9.88 16.23 21.24
CA TRP A 170 10.90 17.12 20.67
C TRP A 170 10.46 17.80 19.41
N PHE A 171 9.30 17.44 18.88
CA PHE A 171 8.83 17.92 17.60
C PHE A 171 7.58 18.77 17.71
N THR A 172 7.46 19.65 16.74
CA THR A 172 6.24 20.40 16.44
C THR A 172 6.01 20.38 14.94
N VAL A 173 4.82 20.71 14.52
CA VAL A 173 4.47 20.98 13.13
C VAL A 173 3.91 22.40 13.08
N ALA A 174 4.49 23.25 12.24
CA ALA A 174 4.01 24.61 12.11
C ALA A 174 2.67 24.65 11.36
N ASP A 175 1.72 25.48 11.83
CA ASP A 175 0.39 25.61 11.19
C ASP A 175 0.44 26.11 9.73
N SER A 176 1.55 26.73 9.35
CA SER A 176 1.77 27.29 8.00
C SER A 176 2.40 26.31 7.00
N VAL A 177 2.56 25.04 7.38
CA VAL A 177 3.20 24.05 6.49
C VAL A 177 2.34 23.79 5.26
N GLN A 178 2.92 24.02 4.09
CA GLN A 178 2.29 23.66 2.83
C GLN A 178 2.57 22.17 2.52
N LEU A 179 1.58 21.32 2.75
CA LEU A 179 1.64 19.91 2.39
C LEU A 179 1.60 19.77 0.85
N ARG A 180 2.44 18.88 0.32
CA ARG A 180 2.36 18.51 -1.10
C ARG A 180 1.10 17.69 -1.32
N LYS A 181 0.20 18.21 -2.13
CA LYS A 181 -1.10 17.58 -2.39
C LYS A 181 -1.02 16.46 -3.43
N VAL A 182 -1.89 15.48 -3.25
CA VAL A 182 -2.16 14.41 -4.19
C VAL A 182 -3.32 14.84 -5.07
N SER A 183 -3.08 15.00 -6.36
CA SER A 183 -4.11 15.42 -7.31
C SER A 183 -5.00 14.23 -7.68
N VAL A 184 -6.18 14.18 -7.07
CA VAL A 184 -7.14 13.08 -7.23
C VAL A 184 -7.57 12.89 -8.68
N ASN A 185 -7.63 13.99 -9.44
CA ASN A 185 -8.13 14.00 -10.82
C ASN A 185 -7.08 13.78 -11.90
N SER A 186 -5.78 13.96 -11.59
CA SER A 186 -4.72 13.88 -12.60
C SER A 186 -3.75 12.72 -12.38
N PHE A 187 -3.51 12.29 -11.12
CA PHE A 187 -2.55 11.25 -10.83
C PHE A 187 -2.99 9.90 -11.38
N THR A 188 -2.01 9.13 -11.86
CA THR A 188 -2.18 7.74 -12.26
C THR A 188 -2.34 6.84 -11.03
N LEU A 189 -2.79 5.61 -11.23
CA LEU A 189 -2.89 4.60 -10.15
C LEU A 189 -1.55 4.43 -9.41
N SER A 190 -0.44 4.39 -10.14
CA SER A 190 0.90 4.22 -9.56
C SER A 190 1.36 5.46 -8.78
N GLU A 191 0.95 6.65 -9.16
CA GLU A 191 1.25 7.88 -8.44
C GLU A 191 0.41 8.02 -7.18
N LEU A 192 -0.88 7.71 -7.24
CA LEU A 192 -1.78 7.67 -6.07
C LEU A 192 -1.23 6.73 -4.98
N ARG A 193 -0.76 5.53 -5.37
CA ARG A 193 -0.19 4.54 -4.46
C ARG A 193 1.14 4.92 -3.80
N LYS A 194 1.79 6.00 -4.23
CA LYS A 194 3.00 6.50 -3.55
C LYS A 194 2.69 7.11 -2.19
N HIS A 195 1.45 7.58 -2.00
CA HIS A 195 1.03 8.13 -0.73
C HIS A 195 0.71 7.01 0.27
N PRO A 196 1.24 7.06 1.52
CA PRO A 196 1.10 5.97 2.50
C PRO A 196 -0.35 5.62 2.87
N TYR A 197 -1.26 6.59 2.75
CA TYR A 197 -2.67 6.44 3.10
C TYR A 197 -3.56 6.02 1.92
N ILE A 198 -2.97 5.72 0.77
CA ILE A 198 -3.72 5.26 -0.40
C ILE A 198 -3.23 3.86 -0.79
N ASP A 199 -4.04 2.87 -0.55
CA ASP A 199 -3.75 1.51 -0.96
C ASP A 199 -4.09 1.25 -2.45
N PHE A 200 -3.90 0.00 -2.89
CA PHE A 200 -4.15 -0.37 -4.28
C PHE A 200 -5.64 -0.27 -4.66
N TYR A 201 -6.52 -0.72 -3.76
CA TYR A 201 -7.96 -0.78 -4.03
C TYR A 201 -8.55 0.63 -4.05
N GLN A 202 -8.14 1.48 -3.11
CA GLN A 202 -8.50 2.89 -3.07
C GLN A 202 -8.02 3.66 -4.31
N ALA A 203 -6.75 3.47 -4.71
CA ALA A 203 -6.23 4.10 -5.93
C ALA A 203 -6.97 3.63 -7.17
N ARG A 204 -7.34 2.35 -7.24
CA ARG A 204 -8.11 1.79 -8.33
C ARG A 204 -9.54 2.33 -8.36
N ALA A 205 -10.21 2.41 -7.22
CA ALA A 205 -11.55 2.97 -7.11
C ALA A 205 -11.59 4.42 -7.61
N ILE A 206 -10.59 5.26 -7.25
CA ILE A 206 -10.46 6.62 -7.77
C ILE A 206 -10.34 6.63 -9.30
N VAL A 207 -9.46 5.79 -9.86
CA VAL A 207 -9.22 5.76 -11.32
C VAL A 207 -10.45 5.24 -12.05
N ASP A 208 -11.10 4.19 -11.56
CA ASP A 208 -12.31 3.62 -12.16
C ASP A 208 -13.48 4.61 -12.08
N TYR A 209 -13.67 5.28 -10.94
CA TYR A 209 -14.68 6.34 -10.80
C TYR A 209 -14.49 7.45 -11.82
N ARG A 210 -13.25 7.95 -11.99
CA ARG A 210 -12.95 9.00 -12.97
C ARG A 210 -13.27 8.58 -14.39
N ARG A 211 -13.02 7.31 -14.73
CA ARG A 211 -13.32 6.76 -16.06
C ARG A 211 -14.82 6.67 -16.32
N GLU A 212 -15.59 6.31 -15.30
CA GLU A 212 -17.04 6.06 -15.44
C GLU A 212 -17.90 7.30 -15.23
N ARG A 213 -17.54 8.14 -14.28
CA ARG A 213 -18.37 9.28 -13.83
C ARG A 213 -17.69 10.64 -14.01
N GLY A 214 -16.44 10.67 -14.47
CA GLY A 214 -15.69 11.91 -14.65
C GLY A 214 -14.97 12.38 -13.38
N LYS A 215 -14.65 13.68 -13.33
CA LYS A 215 -13.86 14.26 -12.24
C LYS A 215 -14.54 14.15 -10.88
N ILE A 216 -13.75 13.85 -9.86
CA ILE A 216 -14.14 13.86 -8.46
C ILE A 216 -14.10 15.32 -7.98
N GLN A 217 -15.24 15.84 -7.54
CA GLN A 217 -15.41 17.25 -7.16
C GLN A 217 -15.04 17.54 -5.71
N GLY A 218 -15.05 16.50 -4.86
CA GLY A 218 -14.78 16.69 -3.43
C GLY A 218 -14.83 15.38 -2.63
N PRO A 219 -14.54 15.47 -1.32
CA PRO A 219 -14.43 14.30 -0.45
C PRO A 219 -15.71 13.48 -0.32
N GLY A 220 -16.88 14.11 -0.43
CA GLY A 220 -18.16 13.39 -0.33
C GLY A 220 -18.36 12.34 -1.41
N GLN A 221 -17.67 12.43 -2.55
CA GLN A 221 -17.73 11.38 -3.57
C GLN A 221 -16.83 10.19 -3.23
N LEU A 222 -15.74 10.41 -2.49
CA LEU A 222 -14.90 9.33 -1.99
C LEU A 222 -15.60 8.55 -0.86
N SER A 223 -16.39 9.23 -0.01
CA SER A 223 -17.11 8.56 1.08
C SER A 223 -18.23 7.62 0.61
N PHE A 224 -18.63 7.69 -0.67
CA PHE A 224 -19.57 6.73 -1.26
C PHE A 224 -18.87 5.49 -1.85
N MET A 225 -17.56 5.45 -1.88
CA MET A 225 -16.78 4.30 -2.34
C MET A 225 -16.53 3.35 -1.15
N GLU A 226 -16.80 2.06 -1.34
CA GLU A 226 -16.66 1.04 -0.29
C GLU A 226 -15.22 0.87 0.21
N GLU A 227 -14.24 1.29 -0.60
CA GLU A 227 -12.82 1.20 -0.31
C GLU A 227 -12.33 2.26 0.67
N PHE A 228 -13.14 3.28 0.99
CA PHE A 228 -12.77 4.36 1.89
C PHE A 228 -13.61 4.32 3.16
N THR A 229 -12.96 4.13 4.29
CA THR A 229 -13.60 4.34 5.60
C THR A 229 -13.54 5.82 5.99
N ASP A 230 -14.43 6.25 6.91
CA ASP A 230 -14.40 7.61 7.44
C ASP A 230 -13.02 7.96 8.04
N ARG A 231 -12.40 7.02 8.73
CA ARG A 231 -11.06 7.17 9.29
C ARG A 231 -9.98 7.36 8.22
N ASP A 232 -10.06 6.64 7.09
CA ASP A 232 -9.12 6.82 5.99
C ASP A 232 -9.26 8.21 5.39
N LEU A 233 -10.49 8.68 5.23
CA LEU A 233 -10.77 10.03 4.71
C LEU A 233 -10.28 11.11 5.65
N GLU A 234 -10.53 11.04 6.95
CA GLU A 234 -10.03 12.00 7.93
C GLU A 234 -8.50 12.18 7.84
N ARG A 235 -7.75 11.08 7.69
CA ARG A 235 -6.29 11.11 7.58
C ARG A 235 -5.81 11.59 6.21
N LEU A 236 -6.58 11.34 5.17
CA LEU A 236 -6.19 11.60 3.77
C LEU A 236 -6.57 13.01 3.32
N LEU A 237 -7.68 13.57 3.83
CA LEU A 237 -8.20 14.88 3.41
C LEU A 237 -7.17 16.02 3.42
N PRO A 238 -6.29 16.15 4.42
CA PRO A 238 -5.25 17.18 4.43
C PRO A 238 -4.32 17.11 3.21
N TYR A 239 -4.24 15.95 2.56
CA TYR A 239 -3.33 15.69 1.43
C TYR A 239 -4.00 15.69 0.06
N LEU A 240 -5.32 15.77 -0.04
CA LEU A 240 -6.01 15.72 -1.32
C LEU A 240 -6.13 17.10 -2.00
N ASP A 241 -6.05 17.08 -3.33
CA ASP A 241 -6.43 18.18 -4.22
C ASP A 241 -7.42 17.66 -5.27
N PHE A 242 -8.57 18.31 -5.37
CA PHE A 242 -9.67 17.94 -6.28
C PHE A 242 -9.73 18.81 -7.55
N ARG A 243 -8.77 19.70 -7.78
CA ARG A 243 -8.71 20.59 -8.95
C ARG A 243 -8.45 19.86 -10.27
#